data_55bd1ed164ab55f46cb6d7d5da45959b
#
_entry.id   55bd1ed164ab55f46cb6d7d5da45959b
#
_cell.length_a   1.000
_cell.length_b   1.000
_cell.length_c   1.000
_cell.angle_alpha   90.00
_cell.angle_beta   90.00
_cell.angle_gamma   90.00
#
_symmetry.space_group_name_H-M   'P 1'
#
loop_
_entity.id
_entity.type
_entity.pdbx_description
1 polymer ?
#
loop_
_entity_poly.entity_id
_entity_poly.type
_entity_poly.pdbx_seq_one_letter_code
_entity_poly.pdbx_strand_id
1 'polypeptide(L)'
;MTIASPPVLIIGAGPIGISTAWLLQDAGIPFRIVDRAHVPASTWASLYPSLRLNTAGFVSHLPGRRIPLRFGVYPTGRQYYAYLLDALRARPLPIEYGVCVRRVTPAPGGWHVTTDCDAGVYRAVVIASGRFSRPVIPPVAGLDSFSGRCLHAHDYTGAEAFAGARVMVVGNGPSGADIAAELGQVAARPVLLAIRSDIVIAREYPYGLPVTAWHILAGLLPARWRKSFLNRVSFQGYPGQEALGLPLAPNRDDRAGTSAPVRGRALIDGLRAGRIRAVAGLAALTRGAAVLLDGAQHPVDAVIFCTGYRPAVDYLDIPYEEDETGWMVRRSPDSQQVKDQPGLYLVGRYYRGLGPLHNIRQEARTAVREIAQHLRETTP
;
A
#
# COMPACT_ATOMS: atom_id res chain seq x y z
N MET A 1 -20.88 37.26 2.33
CA MET A 1 -21.03 36.37 1.16
C MET A 1 -20.47 35.04 1.56
N THR A 2 -21.31 34.03 1.81
CA THR A 2 -20.89 32.66 2.06
C THR A 2 -20.35 32.14 0.74
N ILE A 3 -19.03 31.94 0.64
CA ILE A 3 -18.42 31.30 -0.53
C ILE A 3 -18.99 29.90 -0.59
N ALA A 4 -19.76 29.57 -1.64
CA ALA A 4 -20.30 28.26 -1.82
C ALA A 4 -19.14 27.25 -1.81
N SER A 5 -19.25 26.19 -1.01
CA SER A 5 -18.23 25.14 -0.96
C SER A 5 -17.99 24.57 -2.38
N PRO A 6 -16.74 24.28 -2.76
CA PRO A 6 -16.48 23.67 -4.06
C PRO A 6 -17.22 22.33 -4.19
N PRO A 7 -17.66 21.95 -5.39
CA PRO A 7 -18.53 20.78 -5.57
C PRO A 7 -17.86 19.44 -5.21
N VAL A 8 -16.52 19.38 -5.17
CA VAL A 8 -15.76 18.16 -4.95
C VAL A 8 -14.87 18.27 -3.72
N LEU A 9 -14.89 17.27 -2.84
CA LEU A 9 -13.94 17.12 -1.75
C LEU A 9 -13.03 15.92 -2.02
N ILE A 10 -11.72 16.10 -1.84
CA ILE A 10 -10.72 15.03 -1.86
C ILE A 10 -10.21 14.81 -0.43
N ILE A 11 -10.32 13.58 0.09
CA ILE A 11 -9.86 13.21 1.43
C ILE A 11 -8.53 12.46 1.32
N GLY A 12 -7.43 13.16 1.63
CA GLY A 12 -6.06 12.65 1.57
C GLY A 12 -5.22 13.28 0.45
N ALA A 13 -4.00 13.71 0.80
CA ALA A 13 -3.03 14.34 -0.10
C ALA A 13 -1.80 13.45 -0.39
N GLY A 14 -2.02 12.14 -0.49
CA GLY A 14 -1.07 11.18 -1.03
C GLY A 14 -1.05 11.18 -2.58
N PRO A 15 -0.31 10.26 -3.22
CA PRO A 15 -0.26 10.12 -4.68
C PRO A 15 -1.64 10.04 -5.34
N ILE A 16 -2.62 9.46 -4.64
CA ILE A 16 -4.02 9.35 -5.10
C ILE A 16 -4.65 10.73 -5.18
N GLY A 17 -4.66 11.45 -4.05
CA GLY A 17 -5.28 12.78 -3.97
C GLY A 17 -4.59 13.79 -4.88
N ILE A 18 -3.25 13.80 -4.93
CA ILE A 18 -2.47 14.65 -5.84
C ILE A 18 -2.85 14.37 -7.31
N SER A 19 -2.92 13.09 -7.71
CA SER A 19 -3.28 12.71 -9.08
C SER A 19 -4.69 13.16 -9.43
N THR A 20 -5.64 12.95 -8.52
CA THR A 20 -7.04 13.33 -8.71
C THR A 20 -7.20 14.87 -8.78
N ALA A 21 -6.55 15.58 -7.86
CA ALA A 21 -6.60 17.04 -7.82
C ALA A 21 -6.05 17.69 -9.10
N TRP A 22 -4.90 17.22 -9.60
CA TRP A 22 -4.35 17.72 -10.86
C TRP A 22 -5.28 17.48 -12.04
N LEU A 23 -5.89 16.30 -12.11
CA LEU A 23 -6.84 15.97 -13.19
C LEU A 23 -8.14 16.79 -13.09
N LEU A 24 -8.61 17.11 -11.88
CA LEU A 24 -9.74 18.04 -11.68
C LEU A 24 -9.37 19.46 -12.11
N GLN A 25 -8.14 19.94 -11.78
CA GLN A 25 -7.65 21.24 -12.29
C GLN A 25 -7.64 21.27 -13.82
N ASP A 26 -7.13 20.19 -14.47
CA ASP A 26 -7.09 20.09 -15.94
C ASP A 26 -8.51 20.09 -16.54
N ALA A 27 -9.50 19.58 -15.82
CA ALA A 27 -10.91 19.57 -16.22
C ALA A 27 -11.67 20.86 -15.85
N GLY A 28 -11.03 21.83 -15.19
CA GLY A 28 -11.67 23.06 -14.72
C GLY A 28 -12.73 22.85 -13.63
N ILE A 29 -12.67 21.74 -12.89
CA ILE A 29 -13.61 21.39 -11.83
C ILE A 29 -13.06 21.89 -10.50
N PRO A 30 -13.76 22.81 -9.78
CA PRO A 30 -13.35 23.27 -8.48
C PRO A 30 -13.41 22.14 -7.43
N PHE A 31 -12.40 22.09 -6.54
CA PHE A 31 -12.32 21.10 -5.49
C PHE A 31 -11.67 21.69 -4.22
N ARG A 32 -11.94 21.03 -3.11
CA ARG A 32 -11.21 21.14 -1.84
C ARG A 32 -10.40 19.87 -1.65
N ILE A 33 -9.17 19.97 -1.12
CA ILE A 33 -8.35 18.80 -0.76
C ILE A 33 -7.84 18.97 0.66
N VAL A 34 -8.10 17.99 1.51
CA VAL A 34 -7.75 17.99 2.92
C VAL A 34 -6.88 16.78 3.27
N ASP A 35 -5.95 16.95 4.22
CA ASP A 35 -5.18 15.85 4.78
C ASP A 35 -4.99 16.04 6.28
N ARG A 36 -5.17 14.96 7.05
CA ARG A 36 -4.97 14.96 8.51
C ARG A 36 -3.51 15.20 8.93
N ALA A 37 -2.56 14.88 8.06
CA ALA A 37 -1.15 15.11 8.31
C ALA A 37 -0.74 16.55 8.01
N HIS A 38 0.38 17.00 8.60
CA HIS A 38 0.94 18.33 8.40
C HIS A 38 1.95 18.41 7.24
N VAL A 39 2.18 17.28 6.57
CA VAL A 39 3.09 17.17 5.41
C VAL A 39 2.43 16.41 4.28
N PRO A 40 2.73 16.73 3.02
CA PRO A 40 2.17 16.02 1.88
C PRO A 40 2.65 14.57 1.86
N ALA A 41 1.77 13.68 1.38
CA ALA A 41 2.08 12.27 1.20
C ALA A 41 2.75 11.63 2.43
N SER A 42 2.24 11.90 3.63
CA SER A 42 2.80 11.55 4.94
C SER A 42 3.21 10.09 5.08
N THR A 43 2.44 9.15 4.52
CA THR A 43 2.80 7.72 4.48
C THR A 43 4.16 7.51 3.81
N TRP A 44 4.50 8.26 2.76
CA TRP A 44 5.78 8.16 2.06
C TRP A 44 6.92 8.84 2.83
N ALA A 45 6.59 9.85 3.65
CA ALA A 45 7.54 10.52 4.52
C ALA A 45 8.06 9.61 5.65
N SER A 46 7.22 8.68 6.12
CA SER A 46 7.50 7.82 7.29
C SER A 46 7.94 6.39 6.94
N LEU A 47 8.16 6.07 5.66
CA LEU A 47 8.57 4.74 5.26
C LEU A 47 10.00 4.40 5.71
N TYR A 48 10.21 3.12 6.03
CA TYR A 48 11.52 2.62 6.45
C TYR A 48 12.58 2.79 5.35
N PRO A 49 13.87 2.98 5.73
CA PRO A 49 14.93 3.38 4.80
C PRO A 49 15.20 2.42 3.65
N SER A 50 15.12 1.10 3.91
CA SER A 50 15.40 0.06 2.92
C SER A 50 14.28 -0.14 1.89
N LEU A 51 13.10 0.49 2.08
CA LEU A 51 11.98 0.32 1.16
C LEU A 51 12.35 0.73 -0.27
N ARG A 52 12.08 -0.18 -1.20
CA ARG A 52 12.11 0.07 -2.65
C ARG A 52 10.74 -0.15 -3.25
N LEU A 53 10.43 0.59 -4.30
CA LEU A 53 9.20 0.36 -5.05
C LEU A 53 9.20 -1.05 -5.68
N ASN A 54 8.13 -1.80 -5.49
CA ASN A 54 7.91 -3.09 -6.16
C ASN A 54 7.52 -2.93 -7.64
N THR A 55 7.40 -1.69 -8.12
CA THR A 55 7.02 -1.34 -9.49
C THR A 55 8.03 -0.38 -10.08
N ALA A 56 8.31 -0.54 -11.37
CA ALA A 56 9.30 0.29 -12.02
C ALA A 56 8.89 1.77 -12.04
N GLY A 57 9.86 2.65 -11.80
CA GLY A 57 9.64 4.09 -11.74
C GLY A 57 9.03 4.68 -13.01
N PHE A 58 9.39 4.14 -14.18
CA PHE A 58 8.88 4.64 -15.47
C PHE A 58 7.37 4.39 -15.69
N VAL A 59 6.72 3.55 -14.88
CA VAL A 59 5.25 3.39 -14.86
C VAL A 59 4.60 3.98 -13.61
N SER A 60 5.37 4.29 -12.58
CA SER A 60 4.88 4.67 -11.23
C SER A 60 4.73 6.19 -11.03
N HIS A 61 4.73 6.95 -12.11
CA HIS A 61 4.71 8.42 -12.06
C HIS A 61 3.30 9.01 -11.92
N LEU A 62 3.22 10.26 -11.44
CA LEU A 62 2.01 11.06 -11.40
C LEU A 62 1.55 11.49 -12.82
N PRO A 63 0.29 11.92 -13.01
CA PRO A 63 -0.15 12.49 -14.28
C PRO A 63 0.77 13.61 -14.76
N GLY A 64 1.23 13.53 -16.01
CA GLY A 64 2.05 14.56 -16.64
C GLY A 64 3.48 14.73 -16.12
N ARG A 65 3.91 14.02 -15.06
CA ARG A 65 5.24 14.21 -14.47
C ARG A 65 5.97 12.88 -14.26
N ARG A 66 7.01 12.66 -15.06
CA ARG A 66 7.80 11.41 -14.98
C ARG A 66 8.74 11.40 -13.78
N ILE A 67 9.01 10.20 -13.25
CA ILE A 67 10.06 9.98 -12.24
C ILE A 67 11.43 10.11 -12.94
N PRO A 68 12.40 10.82 -12.34
CA PRO A 68 13.74 10.98 -12.91
C PRO A 68 14.44 9.64 -13.13
N LEU A 69 15.02 9.43 -14.32
CA LEU A 69 15.74 8.18 -14.66
C LEU A 69 16.93 7.91 -13.73
N ARG A 70 17.54 8.95 -13.15
CA ARG A 70 18.63 8.80 -12.16
C ARG A 70 18.25 8.04 -10.90
N PHE A 71 16.95 7.83 -10.63
CA PHE A 71 16.49 7.01 -9.50
C PHE A 71 16.52 5.52 -9.80
N GLY A 72 16.92 5.13 -11.00
CA GLY A 72 16.98 3.73 -11.43
C GLY A 72 15.62 3.15 -11.75
N VAL A 73 15.60 1.84 -11.97
CA VAL A 73 14.37 1.11 -12.35
C VAL A 73 13.40 1.04 -11.16
N TYR A 74 13.89 0.72 -9.97
CA TYR A 74 13.11 0.62 -8.75
C TYR A 74 13.56 1.68 -7.74
N PRO A 75 12.97 2.88 -7.75
CA PRO A 75 13.31 3.94 -6.81
C PRO A 75 13.13 3.50 -5.34
N THR A 76 13.91 4.06 -4.45
CA THR A 76 13.66 3.93 -3.00
C THR A 76 12.42 4.72 -2.59
N GLY A 77 11.84 4.39 -1.42
CA GLY A 77 10.74 5.16 -0.84
C GLY A 77 11.10 6.64 -0.65
N ARG A 78 12.33 6.93 -0.18
CA ARG A 78 12.85 8.30 -0.03
C ARG A 78 12.95 9.05 -1.38
N GLN A 79 13.42 8.38 -2.44
CA GLN A 79 13.48 8.97 -3.77
C GLN A 79 12.08 9.25 -4.33
N TYR A 80 11.14 8.34 -4.08
CA TYR A 80 9.76 8.56 -4.50
C TYR A 80 9.10 9.70 -3.72
N TYR A 81 9.34 9.81 -2.41
CA TYR A 81 8.87 10.94 -1.62
C TYR A 81 9.46 12.27 -2.10
N ALA A 82 10.78 12.32 -2.35
CA ALA A 82 11.42 13.52 -2.93
C ALA A 82 10.81 13.91 -4.28
N TYR A 83 10.50 12.92 -5.12
CA TYR A 83 9.78 13.14 -6.38
C TYR A 83 8.39 13.73 -6.17
N LEU A 84 7.62 13.28 -5.17
CA LEU A 84 6.30 13.83 -4.85
C LEU A 84 6.39 15.29 -4.41
N LEU A 85 7.36 15.62 -3.55
CA LEU A 85 7.61 16.99 -3.11
C LEU A 85 8.00 17.92 -4.27
N ASP A 86 8.91 17.45 -5.14
CA ASP A 86 9.33 18.20 -6.33
C ASP A 86 8.16 18.39 -7.32
N ALA A 87 7.32 17.39 -7.44
CA ALA A 87 6.13 17.46 -8.27
C ALA A 87 5.13 18.51 -7.76
N LEU A 88 4.89 18.57 -6.45
CA LEU A 88 4.03 19.58 -5.83
C LEU A 88 4.62 20.99 -5.88
N ARG A 89 5.97 21.14 -5.79
CA ARG A 89 6.61 22.45 -6.01
C ARG A 89 6.40 22.98 -7.43
N ALA A 90 6.50 22.09 -8.42
CA ALA A 90 6.32 22.45 -9.82
C ALA A 90 4.86 22.73 -10.22
N ARG A 91 3.93 22.07 -9.56
CA ARG A 91 2.49 22.26 -9.75
C ARG A 91 1.80 22.26 -8.38
N PRO A 92 1.74 23.41 -7.69
CA PRO A 92 1.15 23.54 -6.37
C PRO A 92 -0.33 23.19 -6.34
N LEU A 93 -0.77 22.66 -5.20
CA LEU A 93 -2.17 22.38 -4.89
C LEU A 93 -2.58 23.11 -3.59
N PRO A 94 -3.80 23.59 -3.46
CA PRO A 94 -4.33 24.23 -2.25
C PRO A 94 -4.69 23.16 -1.20
N ILE A 95 -3.68 22.40 -0.71
CA ILE A 95 -3.90 21.35 0.27
C ILE A 95 -4.05 21.95 1.65
N GLU A 96 -5.15 21.64 2.31
CA GLU A 96 -5.39 21.97 3.71
C GLU A 96 -4.85 20.85 4.60
N TYR A 97 -3.72 21.10 5.22
CA TYR A 97 -3.04 20.17 6.13
C TYR A 97 -3.56 20.29 7.56
N GLY A 98 -3.47 19.20 8.32
CA GLY A 98 -3.93 19.13 9.71
C GLY A 98 -5.44 19.07 9.82
N VAL A 99 -6.18 18.86 8.73
CA VAL A 99 -7.64 18.78 8.69
C VAL A 99 -8.07 17.31 8.68
N CYS A 100 -8.70 16.87 9.76
CA CYS A 100 -9.17 15.50 9.91
C CYS A 100 -10.68 15.42 9.61
N VAL A 101 -11.04 14.64 8.58
CA VAL A 101 -12.44 14.31 8.31
C VAL A 101 -12.94 13.37 9.42
N ARG A 102 -14.02 13.75 10.08
CA ARG A 102 -14.63 13.02 11.20
C ARG A 102 -15.83 12.21 10.78
N ARG A 103 -16.63 12.72 9.86
CA ARG A 103 -17.86 12.07 9.44
C ARG A 103 -18.23 12.44 8.00
N VAL A 104 -18.72 11.47 7.26
CA VAL A 104 -19.30 11.63 5.93
C VAL A 104 -20.64 10.93 5.90
N THR A 105 -21.72 11.67 5.62
CA THR A 105 -23.10 11.17 5.55
C THR A 105 -23.78 11.64 4.29
N PRO A 106 -24.80 10.92 3.79
CA PRO A 106 -25.63 11.43 2.70
C PRO A 106 -26.37 12.70 3.11
N ALA A 107 -26.55 13.62 2.17
CA ALA A 107 -27.32 14.85 2.34
C ALA A 107 -28.06 15.21 1.05
N PRO A 108 -29.11 16.06 1.10
CA PRO A 108 -29.72 16.60 -0.09
C PRO A 108 -28.67 17.27 -0.99
N GLY A 109 -28.56 16.85 -2.24
CA GLY A 109 -27.61 17.36 -3.20
C GLY A 109 -26.16 16.81 -3.09
N GLY A 110 -25.91 15.79 -2.25
CA GLY A 110 -24.59 15.16 -2.19
C GLY A 110 -24.22 14.57 -0.82
N TRP A 111 -23.11 15.00 -0.26
CA TRP A 111 -22.47 14.44 0.92
C TRP A 111 -22.21 15.53 1.97
N HIS A 112 -22.77 15.40 3.16
CA HIS A 112 -22.40 16.23 4.28
C HIS A 112 -21.12 15.67 4.91
N VAL A 113 -20.10 16.52 4.98
CA VAL A 113 -18.79 16.17 5.55
C VAL A 113 -18.50 17.07 6.73
N THR A 114 -18.16 16.46 7.87
CA THR A 114 -17.71 17.16 9.07
C THR A 114 -16.22 16.89 9.26
N THR A 115 -15.46 17.95 9.47
CA THR A 115 -14.04 17.90 9.85
C THR A 115 -13.88 18.28 11.33
N ASP A 116 -12.66 18.36 11.82
CA ASP A 116 -12.35 18.88 13.15
C ASP A 116 -12.43 20.41 13.25
N CYS A 117 -12.53 21.11 12.14
CA CYS A 117 -12.59 22.59 12.09
C CYS A 117 -13.87 23.15 11.44
N ASP A 118 -14.54 22.39 10.58
CA ASP A 118 -15.72 22.89 9.85
C ASP A 118 -16.65 21.75 9.37
N ALA A 119 -17.72 22.12 8.68
CA ALA A 119 -18.60 21.21 7.98
C ALA A 119 -19.09 21.82 6.67
N GLY A 120 -19.38 20.96 5.69
CA GLY A 120 -19.87 21.40 4.39
C GLY A 120 -20.59 20.29 3.62
N VAL A 121 -21.32 20.68 2.57
CA VAL A 121 -21.96 19.75 1.63
C VAL A 121 -21.22 19.76 0.32
N TYR A 122 -20.87 18.58 -0.17
CA TYR A 122 -20.14 18.37 -1.42
C TYR A 122 -20.94 17.47 -2.35
N ARG A 123 -21.02 17.80 -3.62
CA ARG A 123 -21.71 16.96 -4.61
C ARG A 123 -20.98 15.67 -4.91
N ALA A 124 -19.64 15.68 -4.76
CA ALA A 124 -18.82 14.50 -4.91
C ALA A 124 -17.72 14.44 -3.83
N VAL A 125 -17.46 13.26 -3.32
CA VAL A 125 -16.37 12.99 -2.35
C VAL A 125 -15.45 11.91 -2.92
N VAL A 126 -14.15 12.18 -2.90
CA VAL A 126 -13.10 11.23 -3.33
C VAL A 126 -12.35 10.72 -2.11
N ILE A 127 -12.47 9.42 -1.85
CA ILE A 127 -11.73 8.71 -0.82
C ILE A 127 -10.32 8.44 -1.37
N ALA A 128 -9.35 9.23 -0.94
CA ALA A 128 -7.93 9.15 -1.28
C ALA A 128 -7.04 8.91 -0.04
N SER A 129 -7.64 8.45 1.06
CA SER A 129 -6.98 8.22 2.36
C SER A 129 -5.92 7.09 2.34
N GLY A 130 -5.81 6.36 1.23
CA GLY A 130 -4.77 5.36 0.98
C GLY A 130 -5.05 4.00 1.65
N ARG A 131 -4.39 2.97 1.11
CA ARG A 131 -4.54 1.60 1.61
C ARG A 131 -3.59 1.24 2.76
N PHE A 132 -2.58 2.05 3.02
CA PHE A 132 -1.58 1.83 4.06
C PHE A 132 -1.74 2.83 5.22
N SER A 133 -2.98 3.23 5.50
CA SER A 133 -3.27 4.30 6.45
C SER A 133 -3.48 3.81 7.88
N ARG A 134 -3.90 2.56 8.05
CA ARG A 134 -4.21 1.97 9.34
C ARG A 134 -3.45 0.65 9.51
N PRO A 135 -2.34 0.64 10.29
CA PRO A 135 -1.60 -0.57 10.59
C PRO A 135 -2.47 -1.55 11.38
N VAL A 136 -2.32 -2.85 11.14
CA VAL A 136 -3.07 -3.91 11.80
C VAL A 136 -2.12 -4.82 12.54
N ILE A 137 -2.16 -4.80 13.87
CA ILE A 137 -1.59 -5.84 14.72
C ILE A 137 -2.72 -6.78 15.09
N PRO A 138 -2.66 -8.07 14.70
CA PRO A 138 -3.70 -9.03 15.08
C PRO A 138 -3.70 -9.26 16.59
N PRO A 139 -4.80 -9.70 17.18
CA PRO A 139 -4.80 -10.11 18.57
C PRO A 139 -3.85 -11.29 18.76
N VAL A 140 -2.87 -11.14 19.64
CA VAL A 140 -1.87 -12.17 19.99
C VAL A 140 -1.96 -12.38 21.50
N ALA A 141 -2.17 -13.63 21.92
CA ALA A 141 -2.20 -13.96 23.36
C ALA A 141 -0.87 -13.56 24.02
N GLY A 142 -0.94 -12.89 25.15
CA GLY A 142 0.23 -12.45 25.91
C GLY A 142 0.95 -11.21 25.38
N LEU A 143 0.40 -10.51 24.39
CA LEU A 143 0.99 -9.28 23.83
C LEU A 143 1.23 -8.22 24.91
N ASP A 144 0.24 -7.99 25.79
CA ASP A 144 0.33 -6.98 26.86
C ASP A 144 1.31 -7.34 27.98
N SER A 145 1.61 -8.64 28.14
CA SER A 145 2.56 -9.14 29.15
C SER A 145 4.00 -9.32 28.65
N PHE A 146 4.21 -9.14 27.36
CA PHE A 146 5.53 -9.24 26.76
C PHE A 146 6.41 -8.06 27.17
N SER A 147 7.59 -8.35 27.76
CA SER A 147 8.49 -7.30 28.26
C SER A 147 9.39 -6.68 27.20
N GLY A 148 9.44 -7.29 26.01
CA GLY A 148 10.21 -6.79 24.89
C GLY A 148 9.47 -5.70 24.10
N ARG A 149 10.11 -5.21 23.04
CA ARG A 149 9.54 -4.17 22.18
C ARG A 149 8.61 -4.77 21.13
N CYS A 150 7.36 -4.31 21.06
CA CYS A 150 6.42 -4.62 20.00
C CYS A 150 6.12 -3.38 19.18
N LEU A 151 6.19 -3.51 17.83
CA LEU A 151 5.81 -2.43 16.92
C LEU A 151 5.29 -2.98 15.60
N HIS A 152 4.51 -2.17 14.89
CA HIS A 152 4.15 -2.46 13.51
C HIS A 152 5.24 -1.95 12.53
N ALA A 153 5.33 -2.56 11.33
CA ALA A 153 6.23 -2.09 10.27
C ALA A 153 6.04 -0.61 9.90
N HIS A 154 4.89 -0.03 10.22
CA HIS A 154 4.61 1.40 10.07
C HIS A 154 5.54 2.27 10.92
N ASP A 155 5.87 1.81 12.12
CA ASP A 155 6.67 2.55 13.11
C ASP A 155 8.15 2.12 13.10
N TYR A 156 8.52 1.25 12.17
CA TYR A 156 9.89 0.81 12.00
C TYR A 156 10.72 1.86 11.25
N THR A 157 11.75 2.37 11.88
CA THR A 157 12.59 3.47 11.39
C THR A 157 13.97 3.04 10.91
N GLY A 158 14.34 1.77 11.09
CA GLY A 158 15.63 1.23 10.66
C GLY A 158 16.15 0.15 11.61
N ALA A 159 17.15 -0.60 11.14
CA ALA A 159 17.68 -1.77 11.85
C ALA A 159 18.57 -1.42 13.03
N GLU A 160 19.19 -0.25 13.03
CA GLU A 160 20.18 0.18 14.06
C GLU A 160 19.59 0.16 15.47
N ALA A 161 18.29 0.47 15.61
CA ALA A 161 17.58 0.45 16.89
C ALA A 161 17.44 -0.96 17.50
N PHE A 162 17.81 -2.01 16.74
CA PHE A 162 17.71 -3.42 17.11
C PHE A 162 19.08 -4.11 17.09
N ALA A 163 20.18 -3.35 17.01
CA ALA A 163 21.53 -3.90 17.02
C ALA A 163 21.74 -4.79 18.26
N GLY A 164 22.21 -6.02 18.05
CA GLY A 164 22.42 -6.97 19.13
C GLY A 164 21.17 -7.63 19.72
N ALA A 165 19.95 -7.22 19.31
CA ALA A 165 18.70 -7.80 19.80
C ALA A 165 18.34 -9.11 19.08
N ARG A 166 17.57 -9.98 19.76
CA ARG A 166 16.90 -11.15 19.19
C ARG A 166 15.54 -10.68 18.64
N VAL A 167 15.43 -10.63 17.33
CA VAL A 167 14.25 -10.04 16.69
C VAL A 167 13.43 -11.10 15.96
N MET A 168 12.10 -11.02 16.13
CA MET A 168 11.13 -11.72 15.31
C MET A 168 10.39 -10.74 14.41
N VAL A 169 10.28 -11.07 13.13
CA VAL A 169 9.43 -10.38 12.15
C VAL A 169 8.23 -11.26 11.83
N VAL A 170 7.03 -10.74 12.00
CA VAL A 170 5.78 -11.49 11.78
C VAL A 170 5.14 -11.04 10.49
N GLY A 171 5.10 -11.92 9.49
CA GLY A 171 4.45 -11.68 8.21
C GLY A 171 5.32 -12.07 7.01
N ASN A 172 4.66 -12.54 5.97
CA ASN A 172 5.27 -13.09 4.76
C ASN A 172 5.16 -12.18 3.52
N GLY A 173 4.76 -10.93 3.72
CA GLY A 173 4.68 -9.93 2.64
C GLY A 173 6.02 -9.23 2.35
N PRO A 174 6.04 -8.33 1.34
CA PRO A 174 7.25 -7.57 0.99
C PRO A 174 7.90 -6.85 2.18
N SER A 175 7.12 -6.17 3.02
CA SER A 175 7.67 -5.47 4.20
C SER A 175 8.34 -6.42 5.19
N GLY A 176 7.77 -7.60 5.43
CA GLY A 176 8.39 -8.61 6.30
C GLY A 176 9.72 -9.10 5.74
N ALA A 177 9.79 -9.33 4.44
CA ALA A 177 11.01 -9.74 3.77
C ALA A 177 12.11 -8.66 3.80
N ASP A 178 11.77 -7.41 3.49
CA ASP A 178 12.71 -6.29 3.46
C ASP A 178 13.25 -6.00 4.86
N ILE A 179 12.37 -5.89 5.86
CA ILE A 179 12.74 -5.62 7.25
C ILE A 179 13.56 -6.77 7.85
N ALA A 180 13.19 -8.02 7.60
CA ALA A 180 14.00 -9.15 8.06
C ALA A 180 15.39 -9.17 7.42
N ALA A 181 15.50 -8.82 6.14
CA ALA A 181 16.79 -8.74 5.45
C ALA A 181 17.67 -7.60 5.97
N GLU A 182 17.09 -6.45 6.29
CA GLU A 182 17.79 -5.29 6.88
C GLU A 182 18.27 -5.63 8.30
N LEU A 183 17.40 -6.15 9.14
CA LEU A 183 17.72 -6.58 10.51
C LEU A 183 18.81 -7.66 10.56
N GLY A 184 18.81 -8.59 9.61
CA GLY A 184 19.81 -9.65 9.52
C GLY A 184 21.23 -9.16 9.30
N GLN A 185 21.45 -7.86 9.07
CA GLN A 185 22.80 -7.25 9.01
C GLN A 185 23.33 -6.82 10.38
N VAL A 186 22.45 -6.58 11.36
CA VAL A 186 22.81 -5.98 12.66
C VAL A 186 22.39 -6.83 13.88
N ALA A 187 21.52 -7.80 13.71
CA ALA A 187 21.00 -8.64 14.79
C ALA A 187 22.08 -9.55 15.38
N ALA A 188 22.03 -9.80 16.68
CA ALA A 188 22.97 -10.70 17.38
C ALA A 188 22.78 -12.18 17.04
N ARG A 189 21.61 -12.56 16.60
CA ARG A 189 21.19 -13.91 16.24
C ARG A 189 20.42 -13.86 14.93
N PRO A 190 20.25 -14.98 14.22
CA PRO A 190 19.38 -14.99 13.03
C PRO A 190 18.01 -14.41 13.35
N VAL A 191 17.55 -13.49 12.49
CA VAL A 191 16.21 -12.91 12.60
C VAL A 191 15.19 -14.01 12.33
N LEU A 192 14.22 -14.17 13.21
CA LEU A 192 13.14 -15.13 13.05
C LEU A 192 12.06 -14.50 12.16
N LEU A 193 11.82 -15.08 10.99
CA LEU A 193 10.72 -14.68 10.11
C LEU A 193 9.54 -15.65 10.33
N ALA A 194 8.55 -15.21 11.09
CA ALA A 194 7.37 -16.00 11.42
C ALA A 194 6.34 -15.95 10.29
N ILE A 195 6.09 -17.10 9.67
CA ILE A 195 5.24 -17.24 8.48
C ILE A 195 4.06 -18.18 8.81
N ARG A 196 2.83 -17.63 8.71
CA ARG A 196 1.60 -18.38 8.97
C ARG A 196 1.02 -19.04 7.72
N SER A 197 1.22 -18.44 6.56
CA SER A 197 0.66 -18.92 5.28
C SER A 197 1.74 -18.89 4.21
N ASP A 198 1.46 -19.55 3.09
CA ASP A 198 2.43 -19.64 2.00
C ASP A 198 2.94 -18.28 1.54
N ILE A 199 4.20 -18.24 1.12
CA ILE A 199 4.88 -17.08 0.57
C ILE A 199 5.09 -17.25 -0.93
N VAL A 200 4.88 -16.16 -1.68
CA VAL A 200 5.22 -16.09 -3.10
C VAL A 200 6.49 -15.27 -3.27
N ILE A 201 7.55 -15.92 -3.77
CA ILE A 201 8.82 -15.25 -4.06
C ILE A 201 9.02 -15.20 -5.56
N ALA A 202 9.38 -14.02 -6.06
CA ALA A 202 9.61 -13.78 -7.47
C ALA A 202 10.80 -12.84 -7.70
N ARG A 203 11.47 -12.98 -8.85
CA ARG A 203 12.58 -12.09 -9.21
C ARG A 203 12.08 -10.72 -9.63
N GLU A 204 12.88 -9.70 -9.31
CA GLU A 204 12.69 -8.34 -9.88
C GLU A 204 13.03 -8.31 -11.37
N TYR A 205 14.07 -9.07 -11.76
CA TYR A 205 14.60 -9.14 -13.12
C TYR A 205 14.54 -10.58 -13.66
N PRO A 206 13.33 -11.12 -13.94
CA PRO A 206 13.21 -12.40 -14.60
C PRO A 206 13.85 -12.31 -16.00
N TYR A 207 14.71 -13.28 -16.35
CA TYR A 207 15.46 -13.32 -17.61
C TYR A 207 16.24 -12.01 -17.92
N GLY A 208 16.73 -11.30 -16.90
CA GLY A 208 17.54 -10.10 -17.03
C GLY A 208 16.80 -8.79 -17.30
N LEU A 209 15.50 -8.81 -17.52
CA LEU A 209 14.68 -7.62 -17.70
C LEU A 209 13.77 -7.36 -16.48
N PRO A 210 13.47 -6.09 -16.14
CA PRO A 210 12.51 -5.77 -15.11
C PRO A 210 11.17 -6.46 -15.38
N VAL A 211 10.53 -7.03 -14.34
CA VAL A 211 9.23 -7.70 -14.50
C VAL A 211 8.20 -6.80 -15.17
N THR A 212 8.24 -5.49 -14.90
CA THR A 212 7.36 -4.49 -15.54
C THR A 212 7.54 -4.42 -17.05
N ALA A 213 8.77 -4.60 -17.58
CA ALA A 213 9.02 -4.64 -19.02
C ALA A 213 8.32 -5.85 -19.66
N TRP A 214 8.35 -7.01 -19.00
CA TRP A 214 7.64 -8.20 -19.46
C TRP A 214 6.13 -7.99 -19.48
N HIS A 215 5.56 -7.28 -18.50
CA HIS A 215 4.14 -6.93 -18.51
C HIS A 215 3.75 -6.02 -19.68
N ILE A 216 4.64 -5.08 -20.07
CA ILE A 216 4.44 -4.23 -21.24
C ILE A 216 4.51 -5.07 -22.53
N LEU A 217 5.56 -5.90 -22.68
CA LEU A 217 5.72 -6.78 -23.83
C LEU A 217 4.57 -7.77 -23.99
N ALA A 218 4.06 -8.30 -22.88
CA ALA A 218 2.88 -9.17 -22.89
C ALA A 218 1.63 -8.48 -23.46
N GLY A 219 1.56 -7.15 -23.42
CA GLY A 219 0.49 -6.39 -24.06
C GLY A 219 0.41 -6.61 -25.59
N LEU A 220 1.51 -7.00 -26.21
CA LEU A 220 1.61 -7.32 -27.64
C LEU A 220 1.12 -8.75 -27.98
N LEU A 221 0.93 -9.61 -26.97
CA LEU A 221 0.49 -10.99 -27.16
C LEU A 221 -1.03 -11.08 -27.28
N PRO A 222 -1.57 -12.05 -28.04
CA PRO A 222 -2.97 -12.39 -28.03
C PRO A 222 -3.46 -12.67 -26.61
N ALA A 223 -4.69 -12.24 -26.29
CA ALA A 223 -5.25 -12.30 -24.93
C ALA A 223 -5.19 -13.71 -24.32
N ARG A 224 -5.43 -14.77 -25.15
CA ARG A 224 -5.40 -16.18 -24.73
C ARG A 224 -4.05 -16.65 -24.19
N TRP A 225 -2.92 -16.06 -24.63
CA TRP A 225 -1.57 -16.46 -24.22
C TRP A 225 -0.98 -15.55 -23.14
N ARG A 226 -1.53 -14.33 -23.01
CA ARG A 226 -1.03 -13.30 -22.11
C ARG A 226 -0.95 -13.75 -20.66
N LYS A 227 -2.02 -14.40 -20.17
CA LYS A 227 -2.09 -14.86 -18.77
C LYS A 227 -1.01 -15.90 -18.48
N SER A 228 -0.92 -16.94 -19.30
CA SER A 228 0.07 -18.01 -19.11
C SER A 228 1.51 -17.51 -19.21
N PHE A 229 1.79 -16.63 -20.19
CA PHE A 229 3.11 -15.99 -20.34
C PHE A 229 3.47 -15.15 -19.10
N LEU A 230 2.57 -14.29 -18.64
CA LEU A 230 2.80 -13.44 -17.48
C LEU A 230 3.00 -14.26 -16.20
N ASN A 231 2.23 -15.32 -16.00
CA ASN A 231 2.41 -16.19 -14.85
C ASN A 231 3.80 -16.82 -14.84
N ARG A 232 4.24 -17.35 -15.99
CA ARG A 232 5.58 -17.95 -16.11
C ARG A 232 6.71 -16.96 -15.82
N VAL A 233 6.59 -15.73 -16.30
CA VAL A 233 7.63 -14.70 -16.14
C VAL A 233 7.55 -14.03 -14.77
N SER A 234 6.36 -13.59 -14.36
CA SER A 234 6.19 -12.77 -13.15
C SER A 234 6.49 -13.52 -11.84
N PHE A 235 6.37 -14.85 -11.87
CA PHE A 235 6.58 -15.71 -10.71
C PHE A 235 7.84 -16.56 -10.82
N GLN A 236 8.79 -16.22 -11.71
CA GLN A 236 10.08 -16.86 -11.72
C GLN A 236 10.79 -16.68 -10.37
N GLY A 237 10.97 -17.79 -9.65
CA GLY A 237 11.69 -17.82 -8.38
C GLY A 237 13.20 -17.84 -8.51
N TYR A 238 13.89 -17.91 -7.38
CA TYR A 238 15.34 -18.03 -7.31
C TYR A 238 15.75 -19.50 -7.30
N PRO A 239 16.86 -19.91 -7.96
CA PRO A 239 17.33 -21.29 -7.93
C PRO A 239 17.55 -21.76 -6.49
N GLY A 240 17.09 -22.97 -6.16
CA GLY A 240 17.26 -23.57 -4.84
C GLY A 240 16.50 -22.90 -3.69
N GLN A 241 15.54 -22.06 -3.97
CA GLN A 241 14.71 -21.43 -2.94
C GLN A 241 13.84 -22.44 -2.18
N GLU A 242 13.56 -23.60 -2.78
CA GLU A 242 12.80 -24.70 -2.19
C GLU A 242 13.51 -25.33 -0.98
N ALA A 243 14.84 -25.25 -0.94
CA ALA A 243 15.67 -25.76 0.14
C ALA A 243 15.82 -24.79 1.33
N LEU A 244 15.20 -23.60 1.28
CA LEU A 244 15.37 -22.55 2.30
C LEU A 244 14.38 -22.64 3.46
N GLY A 245 13.58 -23.73 3.56
CA GLY A 245 12.60 -23.92 4.64
C GLY A 245 11.41 -22.95 4.60
N LEU A 246 11.15 -22.36 3.45
CA LEU A 246 10.01 -21.46 3.27
C LEU A 246 8.75 -22.25 2.86
N PRO A 247 7.58 -21.95 3.42
CA PRO A 247 6.31 -22.49 2.94
C PRO A 247 5.93 -21.82 1.61
N LEU A 248 6.52 -22.28 0.51
CA LEU A 248 6.26 -21.72 -0.82
C LEU A 248 4.86 -22.12 -1.31
N ALA A 249 4.15 -21.18 -1.90
CA ALA A 249 2.84 -21.42 -2.48
C ALA A 249 2.92 -22.47 -3.60
N PRO A 250 2.16 -23.58 -3.51
CA PRO A 250 2.20 -24.65 -4.50
C PRO A 250 1.61 -24.22 -5.84
N ASN A 251 0.62 -23.35 -5.82
CA ASN A 251 -0.04 -22.85 -7.01
C ASN A 251 0.01 -21.30 -7.01
N ARG A 252 0.80 -20.76 -7.91
CA ARG A 252 1.06 -19.30 -8.00
C ARG A 252 -0.11 -18.54 -8.63
N ASP A 253 -0.99 -19.25 -9.34
CA ASP A 253 -2.11 -18.66 -10.10
C ASP A 253 -3.27 -18.21 -9.23
N ASP A 254 -3.53 -18.90 -8.11
CA ASP A 254 -4.71 -18.66 -7.27
C ASP A 254 -4.57 -17.43 -6.35
N ARG A 255 -3.36 -16.90 -6.22
CA ARG A 255 -3.05 -15.73 -5.38
C ARG A 255 -2.72 -14.45 -6.15
N ALA A 256 -2.88 -14.45 -7.45
CA ALA A 256 -2.57 -13.31 -8.33
C ALA A 256 -3.53 -12.10 -8.13
N GLY A 257 -3.95 -11.81 -6.93
CA GLY A 257 -4.82 -10.67 -6.62
C GLY A 257 -4.84 -10.26 -5.15
N THR A 258 -4.40 -11.13 -4.23
CA THR A 258 -4.57 -10.90 -2.78
C THR A 258 -3.31 -10.40 -2.07
N SER A 259 -2.10 -10.75 -2.52
CA SER A 259 -0.86 -10.20 -1.95
C SER A 259 0.22 -9.98 -3.00
N ALA A 260 1.03 -8.92 -2.81
CA ALA A 260 2.18 -8.67 -3.65
C ALA A 260 3.25 -9.76 -3.42
N PRO A 261 3.84 -10.33 -4.47
CA PRO A 261 4.96 -11.25 -4.31
C PRO A 261 6.14 -10.53 -3.66
N VAL A 262 6.88 -11.24 -2.82
CA VAL A 262 8.17 -10.79 -2.31
C VAL A 262 9.15 -10.79 -3.50
N ARG A 263 9.70 -9.62 -3.78
CA ARG A 263 10.67 -9.41 -4.85
C ARG A 263 12.01 -9.01 -4.25
N GLY A 264 13.02 -9.07 -5.08
CA GLY A 264 14.36 -8.77 -4.60
C GLY A 264 15.08 -9.98 -3.98
N ARG A 265 16.37 -9.84 -3.86
CA ARG A 265 17.28 -10.94 -3.54
C ARG A 265 17.62 -11.01 -2.05
N ALA A 266 17.43 -9.89 -1.33
CA ALA A 266 17.93 -9.70 0.03
C ALA A 266 17.42 -10.76 1.03
N LEU A 267 16.13 -11.13 0.96
CA LEU A 267 15.58 -12.21 1.79
C LEU A 267 16.28 -13.55 1.50
N ILE A 268 16.42 -13.91 0.22
CA ILE A 268 17.04 -15.18 -0.20
C ILE A 268 18.51 -15.23 0.24
N ASP A 269 19.25 -14.15 0.07
CA ASP A 269 20.66 -14.06 0.48
C ASP A 269 20.80 -14.08 2.02
N GLY A 270 19.85 -13.51 2.76
CA GLY A 270 19.78 -13.58 4.22
C GLY A 270 19.54 -14.98 4.73
N LEU A 271 18.59 -15.71 4.12
CA LEU A 271 18.29 -17.12 4.45
C LEU A 271 19.48 -18.02 4.13
N ARG A 272 20.10 -17.90 2.95
CA ARG A 272 21.29 -18.69 2.56
C ARG A 272 22.48 -18.47 3.48
N ALA A 273 22.67 -17.24 3.92
CA ALA A 273 23.74 -16.89 4.83
C ALA A 273 23.44 -17.21 6.30
N GLY A 274 22.28 -17.79 6.62
CA GLY A 274 21.86 -18.10 7.99
C GLY A 274 21.56 -16.85 8.85
N ARG A 275 21.47 -15.66 8.27
CA ARG A 275 21.12 -14.41 8.99
C ARG A 275 19.62 -14.29 9.24
N ILE A 276 18.81 -14.99 8.47
CA ILE A 276 17.36 -15.09 8.64
C ILE A 276 17.01 -16.58 8.76
N ARG A 277 16.05 -16.89 9.63
CA ARG A 277 15.48 -18.22 9.76
C ARG A 277 13.96 -18.15 9.64
N ALA A 278 13.40 -18.83 8.68
CA ALA A 278 11.96 -19.00 8.56
C ALA A 278 11.48 -19.95 9.68
N VAL A 279 10.38 -19.58 10.32
CA VAL A 279 9.75 -20.34 11.41
C VAL A 279 8.24 -20.33 11.24
N ALA A 280 7.55 -21.23 11.95
CA ALA A 280 6.09 -21.27 11.97
C ALA A 280 5.50 -19.94 12.48
N GLY A 281 4.23 -19.66 12.15
CA GLY A 281 3.56 -18.42 12.56
C GLY A 281 3.55 -18.22 14.07
N LEU A 282 3.53 -16.99 14.51
CA LEU A 282 3.39 -16.61 15.91
C LEU A 282 2.00 -17.00 16.44
N ALA A 283 1.95 -17.76 17.54
CA ALA A 283 0.73 -18.15 18.24
C ALA A 283 0.49 -17.27 19.48
N ALA A 284 1.53 -17.06 20.29
CA ALA A 284 1.43 -16.29 21.53
C ALA A 284 2.78 -15.66 21.90
N LEU A 285 2.75 -14.73 22.83
CA LEU A 285 3.93 -14.18 23.50
C LEU A 285 3.87 -14.52 24.99
N THR A 286 5.03 -14.82 25.57
CA THR A 286 5.24 -14.86 27.02
C THR A 286 6.05 -13.61 27.42
N ARG A 287 6.41 -13.49 28.69
CA ARG A 287 7.18 -12.35 29.18
C ARG A 287 8.47 -12.07 28.38
N GLY A 288 9.16 -13.10 27.89
CA GLY A 288 10.46 -12.95 27.19
C GLY A 288 10.63 -13.87 25.96
N ALA A 289 9.58 -14.50 25.48
CA ALA A 289 9.66 -15.43 24.35
C ALA A 289 8.42 -15.40 23.46
N ALA A 290 8.63 -15.75 22.21
CA ALA A 290 7.57 -16.03 21.24
C ALA A 290 7.27 -17.55 21.23
N VAL A 291 5.99 -17.89 21.25
CA VAL A 291 5.46 -19.25 21.08
C VAL A 291 4.90 -19.38 19.68
N LEU A 292 5.35 -20.36 18.93
CA LEU A 292 4.96 -20.58 17.54
C LEU A 292 3.77 -21.54 17.42
N LEU A 293 3.16 -21.59 16.26
CA LEU A 293 2.04 -22.50 15.96
C LEU A 293 2.41 -23.99 16.02
N ASP A 294 3.69 -24.34 15.87
CA ASP A 294 4.21 -25.69 16.04
C ASP A 294 4.60 -26.03 17.48
N GLY A 295 4.35 -25.12 18.42
CA GLY A 295 4.66 -25.26 19.85
C GLY A 295 6.09 -24.87 20.23
N ALA A 296 6.96 -24.57 19.27
CA ALA A 296 8.34 -24.14 19.56
C ALA A 296 8.34 -22.78 20.28
N GLN A 297 9.30 -22.60 21.20
CA GLN A 297 9.48 -21.35 21.92
C GLN A 297 10.85 -20.75 21.61
N HIS A 298 10.86 -19.46 21.32
CA HIS A 298 12.08 -18.72 21.02
C HIS A 298 12.20 -17.47 21.90
N PRO A 299 13.29 -17.30 22.66
CA PRO A 299 13.56 -16.06 23.35
C PRO A 299 13.72 -14.91 22.35
N VAL A 300 12.95 -13.83 22.54
CA VAL A 300 12.98 -12.65 21.68
C VAL A 300 12.96 -11.37 22.52
N ASP A 301 13.63 -10.34 22.05
CA ASP A 301 13.70 -9.02 22.69
C ASP A 301 12.79 -8.02 21.96
N ALA A 302 12.46 -8.31 20.70
CA ALA A 302 11.55 -7.48 19.90
C ALA A 302 10.75 -8.29 18.91
N VAL A 303 9.50 -7.83 18.66
CA VAL A 303 8.61 -8.37 17.63
C VAL A 303 8.15 -7.23 16.72
N ILE A 304 8.36 -7.39 15.42
CA ILE A 304 7.93 -6.43 14.40
C ILE A 304 6.81 -7.04 13.57
N PHE A 305 5.62 -6.46 13.67
CA PHE A 305 4.44 -6.93 12.96
C PHE A 305 4.40 -6.33 11.56
N CYS A 306 4.59 -7.16 10.54
CA CYS A 306 4.42 -6.85 9.11
C CYS A 306 3.11 -7.45 8.60
N THR A 307 2.05 -7.25 9.37
CA THR A 307 0.75 -7.94 9.24
C THR A 307 -0.26 -7.18 8.41
N GLY A 308 0.20 -6.14 7.72
CA GLY A 308 -0.59 -5.40 6.74
C GLY A 308 -1.37 -4.23 7.34
N TYR A 309 -2.30 -3.73 6.53
CA TYR A 309 -3.03 -2.49 6.80
C TYR A 309 -4.49 -2.64 6.40
N ARG A 310 -5.34 -1.80 6.99
CA ARG A 310 -6.71 -1.56 6.55
C ARG A 310 -6.86 -0.14 6.00
N PRO A 311 -7.83 0.10 5.10
CA PRO A 311 -8.17 1.46 4.70
C PRO A 311 -8.70 2.26 5.88
N ALA A 312 -8.33 3.54 5.98
CA ALA A 312 -8.88 4.44 6.98
C ALA A 312 -10.15 5.07 6.42
N VAL A 313 -11.27 4.40 6.63
CA VAL A 313 -12.61 4.81 6.17
C VAL A 313 -13.63 4.87 7.30
N ASP A 314 -13.18 4.82 8.55
CA ASP A 314 -14.03 4.82 9.76
C ASP A 314 -14.90 6.10 9.90
N TYR A 315 -14.57 7.15 9.14
CA TYR A 315 -15.34 8.39 9.06
C TYR A 315 -16.59 8.28 8.17
N LEU A 316 -16.74 7.19 7.42
CA LEU A 316 -17.93 6.96 6.60
C LEU A 316 -19.05 6.39 7.48
N ASP A 317 -20.08 7.17 7.69
CA ASP A 317 -21.29 6.76 8.40
C ASP A 317 -22.39 6.44 7.38
N ILE A 318 -22.16 5.37 6.63
CA ILE A 318 -23.01 4.86 5.55
C ILE A 318 -22.94 3.34 5.51
N PRO A 319 -24.02 2.66 5.09
CA PRO A 319 -23.94 1.25 4.73
C PRO A 319 -23.14 1.09 3.42
N TYR A 320 -22.20 0.15 3.41
CA TYR A 320 -21.50 -0.26 2.20
C TYR A 320 -21.15 -1.76 2.26
N GLU A 321 -21.05 -2.38 1.09
CA GLU A 321 -20.57 -3.75 0.98
C GLU A 321 -19.03 -3.76 0.97
N GLU A 322 -18.45 -4.74 1.67
CA GLU A 322 -17.01 -5.03 1.63
C GLU A 322 -16.75 -6.27 0.77
N ASP A 323 -15.63 -6.25 0.06
CA ASP A 323 -15.12 -7.43 -0.62
C ASP A 323 -14.30 -8.32 0.34
N GLU A 324 -13.83 -9.47 -0.12
CA GLU A 324 -13.02 -10.43 0.63
C GLU A 324 -11.73 -9.83 1.23
N THR A 325 -11.31 -8.66 0.75
CA THR A 325 -10.11 -7.95 1.20
C THR A 325 -10.42 -6.81 2.17
N GLY A 326 -11.70 -6.62 2.56
CA GLY A 326 -12.15 -5.56 3.45
C GLY A 326 -12.21 -4.18 2.79
N TRP A 327 -12.35 -4.13 1.45
CA TRP A 327 -12.54 -2.90 0.71
C TRP A 327 -13.98 -2.74 0.24
N MET A 328 -14.43 -1.49 0.17
CA MET A 328 -15.73 -1.16 -0.39
C MET A 328 -15.88 -1.66 -1.82
N VAL A 329 -17.02 -2.28 -2.11
CA VAL A 329 -17.38 -2.73 -3.45
C VAL A 329 -17.68 -1.50 -4.31
N ARG A 330 -17.17 -1.48 -5.54
CA ARG A 330 -17.47 -0.46 -6.55
C ARG A 330 -18.69 -0.88 -7.38
N ARG A 331 -19.37 0.10 -7.98
CA ARG A 331 -20.52 -0.10 -8.87
C ARG A 331 -20.23 -1.11 -9.98
N SER A 332 -19.04 -1.09 -10.54
CA SER A 332 -18.54 -2.07 -11.49
C SER A 332 -17.01 -2.14 -11.44
N PRO A 333 -16.37 -3.18 -12.04
CA PRO A 333 -14.90 -3.29 -12.08
C PRO A 333 -14.18 -2.09 -12.72
N ASP A 334 -14.83 -1.39 -13.64
CA ASP A 334 -14.26 -0.24 -14.34
C ASP A 334 -14.67 1.10 -13.75
N SER A 335 -15.62 1.13 -12.80
CA SER A 335 -16.07 2.33 -12.10
C SER A 335 -15.21 2.62 -10.86
N GLN A 336 -15.11 3.90 -10.49
CA GLN A 336 -14.53 4.32 -9.23
C GLN A 336 -15.60 4.68 -8.19
N GLN A 337 -16.86 4.82 -8.61
CA GLN A 337 -17.97 5.07 -7.71
C GLN A 337 -18.22 3.86 -6.80
N VAL A 338 -18.41 4.11 -5.51
CA VAL A 338 -18.83 3.10 -4.54
C VAL A 338 -20.25 2.61 -4.89
N LYS A 339 -20.48 1.30 -4.78
CA LYS A 339 -21.77 0.69 -5.08
C LYS A 339 -22.87 1.34 -4.23
N ASP A 340 -24.00 1.65 -4.85
CA ASP A 340 -25.19 2.27 -4.25
C ASP A 340 -24.94 3.62 -3.55
N GLN A 341 -23.78 4.26 -3.79
CA GLN A 341 -23.38 5.54 -3.19
C GLN A 341 -23.03 6.58 -4.29
N PRO A 342 -24.04 7.21 -4.92
CA PRO A 342 -23.79 8.19 -5.97
C PRO A 342 -22.99 9.38 -5.46
N GLY A 343 -21.99 9.81 -6.24
CA GLY A 343 -21.10 10.91 -5.87
C GLY A 343 -19.99 10.55 -4.87
N LEU A 344 -19.91 9.28 -4.41
CA LEU A 344 -18.80 8.80 -3.58
C LEU A 344 -17.84 7.92 -4.39
N TYR A 345 -16.57 8.29 -4.44
CA TYR A 345 -15.56 7.64 -5.28
C TYR A 345 -14.40 7.08 -4.46
N LEU A 346 -14.01 5.84 -4.74
CA LEU A 346 -12.86 5.16 -4.12
C LEU A 346 -11.74 5.00 -5.16
N VAL A 347 -10.60 5.66 -4.93
CA VAL A 347 -9.44 5.62 -5.83
C VAL A 347 -8.26 4.95 -5.12
N GLY A 348 -7.46 4.17 -5.85
CA GLY A 348 -6.24 3.53 -5.31
C GLY A 348 -6.46 2.14 -4.73
N ARG A 349 -7.53 1.45 -5.12
CA ARG A 349 -7.85 0.10 -4.63
C ARG A 349 -7.02 -1.00 -5.27
N TYR A 350 -6.81 -0.97 -6.58
CA TYR A 350 -6.31 -2.14 -7.30
C TYR A 350 -4.80 -2.30 -7.28
N TYR A 351 -4.38 -3.56 -7.07
CA TYR A 351 -3.00 -4.03 -7.15
C TYR A 351 -2.86 -4.99 -8.34
N ARG A 352 -3.00 -4.49 -9.58
CA ARG A 352 -3.03 -5.31 -10.79
C ARG A 352 -2.04 -4.82 -11.85
N GLY A 353 -1.62 -5.74 -12.73
CA GLY A 353 -0.86 -5.44 -13.93
C GLY A 353 0.47 -4.72 -13.66
N LEU A 354 0.59 -3.48 -14.12
CA LEU A 354 1.81 -2.66 -13.99
C LEU A 354 2.02 -2.08 -12.57
N GLY A 355 1.16 -2.45 -11.60
CA GLY A 355 1.32 -2.13 -10.20
C GLY A 355 0.47 -0.96 -9.69
N PRO A 356 0.42 -0.79 -8.35
CA PRO A 356 -0.54 0.11 -7.71
C PRO A 356 -0.37 1.58 -8.12
N LEU A 357 0.86 2.09 -8.21
CA LEU A 357 1.10 3.50 -8.57
C LEU A 357 0.69 3.81 -10.02
N HIS A 358 0.86 2.84 -10.94
CA HIS A 358 0.32 2.95 -12.29
C HIS A 358 -1.21 2.99 -12.26
N ASN A 359 -1.83 2.11 -11.49
CA ASN A 359 -3.28 2.00 -11.40
C ASN A 359 -3.91 3.25 -10.81
N ILE A 360 -3.31 3.87 -9.78
CA ILE A 360 -3.76 5.14 -9.20
C ILE A 360 -4.00 6.18 -10.30
N ARG A 361 -3.06 6.32 -11.24
CA ARG A 361 -3.19 7.29 -12.34
C ARG A 361 -4.35 6.98 -13.28
N GLN A 362 -4.61 5.71 -13.57
CA GLN A 362 -5.74 5.30 -14.41
C GLN A 362 -7.07 5.46 -13.67
N GLU A 363 -7.11 5.03 -12.42
CA GLU A 363 -8.28 5.16 -11.57
C GLU A 363 -8.67 6.63 -11.33
N ALA A 364 -7.68 7.51 -11.08
CA ALA A 364 -7.93 8.94 -10.95
C ALA A 364 -8.53 9.56 -12.23
N ARG A 365 -8.05 9.14 -13.42
CA ARG A 365 -8.65 9.59 -14.70
C ARG A 365 -10.11 9.14 -14.85
N THR A 366 -10.39 7.90 -14.46
CA THR A 366 -11.76 7.38 -14.51
C THR A 366 -12.65 8.10 -13.51
N ALA A 367 -12.19 8.28 -12.25
CA ALA A 367 -12.92 9.02 -11.23
C ALA A 367 -13.27 10.45 -11.70
N VAL A 368 -12.32 11.18 -12.26
CA VAL A 368 -12.56 12.55 -12.74
C VAL A 368 -13.58 12.60 -13.88
N ARG A 369 -13.56 11.63 -14.81
CA ARG A 369 -14.58 11.52 -15.86
C ARG A 369 -15.98 11.26 -15.27
N GLU A 370 -16.08 10.32 -14.33
CA GLU A 370 -17.34 10.00 -13.64
C GLU A 370 -17.84 11.19 -12.81
N ILE A 371 -16.95 11.89 -12.10
CA ILE A 371 -17.27 13.11 -11.34
C ILE A 371 -17.81 14.20 -12.30
N ALA A 372 -17.13 14.44 -13.42
CA ALA A 372 -17.57 15.44 -14.39
C ALA A 372 -18.96 15.12 -14.97
N GLN A 373 -19.27 13.84 -15.19
CA GLN A 373 -20.59 13.40 -15.62
C GLN A 373 -21.62 13.61 -14.50
N HIS A 374 -21.36 13.14 -13.29
CA HIS A 374 -22.23 13.27 -12.13
C HIS A 374 -22.59 14.73 -11.85
N LEU A 375 -21.60 15.64 -11.91
CA LEU A 375 -21.85 17.06 -11.70
C LEU A 375 -22.75 17.67 -12.75
N ARG A 376 -22.66 17.24 -14.01
CA ARG A 376 -23.60 17.69 -15.08
C ARG A 376 -25.02 17.20 -14.85
N GLU A 377 -25.19 15.92 -14.50
CA GLU A 377 -26.48 15.27 -14.28
C GLU A 377 -27.22 15.80 -13.04
N THR A 378 -26.47 16.29 -12.04
CA THR A 378 -27.02 16.78 -10.78
C THR A 378 -27.02 18.32 -10.67
N THR A 379 -26.67 19.03 -11.75
CA THR A 379 -26.85 20.51 -11.80
C THR A 379 -28.33 20.79 -12.00
N PRO A 380 -28.97 21.60 -11.12
CA PRO A 380 -30.37 21.97 -11.23
C PRO A 380 -30.67 22.77 -12.51
#